data_3732395660e676f09a9ae1b2f2a872dc
#
_entry.id   3732395660e676f09a9ae1b2f2a872dc
#
_cell.length_a   1.000
_cell.length_b   1.000
_cell.length_c   1.000
_cell.angle_alpha   90.00
_cell.angle_beta   90.00
_cell.angle_gamma   90.00
#
_symmetry.space_group_name_H-M   'P 1'
#
loop_
_entity.id
_entity.type
_entity.pdbx_description
1 polymer ?
#
loop_
_entity_poly.entity_id
_entity_poly.type
_entity_poly.pdbx_seq_one_letter_code
_entity_poly.pdbx_strand_id
1 'polypeptide(L)'
;MTDKRDNITLIGMPASGKSTIGVLLAKRLGYSFVDVDIVIQEQEGKLLKEIIAERGDDGFLEVENRINRELTVCKSVIAPGGSVIYGKEAMEHLKEISIVVYLKLSYESVKERLGNLVDRGVVLKDGMTLYDLYEERVPYYESYADITIDETGLEAGNIVDQLSAIMEEKFGLTT
;
A
#
# COMPACT_ATOMS: atom_id res chain seq x y z
N MET A 1 7.75 12.23 23.41
CA MET A 1 6.41 11.61 23.31
C MET A 1 6.55 10.37 22.47
N THR A 2 6.07 9.25 22.95
CA THR A 2 5.97 8.04 22.13
C THR A 2 4.88 8.25 21.09
N ASP A 3 5.16 7.89 19.84
CA ASP A 3 4.16 7.86 18.78
C ASP A 3 3.03 6.92 19.21
N LYS A 4 1.78 7.37 19.09
CA LYS A 4 0.60 6.59 19.52
C LYS A 4 0.06 5.69 18.42
N ARG A 5 0.64 5.78 17.21
CA ARG A 5 0.23 4.97 16.08
C ARG A 5 0.74 3.54 16.26
N ASP A 6 -0.16 2.59 16.31
CA ASP A 6 0.17 1.18 16.53
C ASP A 6 -0.03 0.29 15.29
N ASN A 7 -0.35 0.90 14.15
CA ASN A 7 -0.46 0.22 12.86
C ASN A 7 0.68 0.62 11.92
N ILE A 8 0.88 -0.16 10.88
CA ILE A 8 1.84 0.10 9.80
C ILE A 8 1.10 0.01 8.47
N THR A 9 1.19 1.05 7.65
CA THR A 9 0.61 1.04 6.29
C THR A 9 1.71 0.98 5.26
N LEU A 10 1.65 0.01 4.34
CA LEU A 10 2.59 -0.15 3.24
C LEU A 10 2.03 0.47 1.97
N ILE A 11 2.69 1.46 1.42
CA ILE A 11 2.33 2.10 0.14
C ILE A 11 3.43 1.88 -0.90
N GLY A 12 3.06 1.95 -2.16
CA GLY A 12 3.99 1.77 -3.28
C GLY A 12 3.29 1.31 -4.55
N MET A 13 4.05 1.24 -5.62
CA MET A 13 3.56 0.79 -6.92
C MET A 13 2.95 -0.62 -6.85
N PRO A 14 2.02 -0.96 -7.75
CA PRO A 14 1.64 -2.35 -7.95
C PRO A 14 2.88 -3.22 -8.15
N ALA A 15 2.85 -4.44 -7.63
CA ALA A 15 3.97 -5.39 -7.64
C ALA A 15 5.21 -4.97 -6.78
N SER A 16 5.11 -3.96 -5.93
CA SER A 16 6.16 -3.62 -4.95
C SER A 16 6.23 -4.61 -3.77
N GLY A 17 5.39 -5.64 -3.75
CA GLY A 17 5.43 -6.67 -2.72
C GLY A 17 4.74 -6.30 -1.41
N LYS A 18 3.86 -5.31 -1.40
CA LYS A 18 3.12 -4.88 -0.20
C LYS A 18 2.44 -6.02 0.54
N SER A 19 1.74 -6.90 -0.17
CA SER A 19 1.05 -8.03 0.45
C SER A 19 2.03 -9.07 1.00
N THR A 20 3.07 -9.42 0.26
CA THR A 20 4.08 -10.38 0.71
C THR A 20 4.86 -9.86 1.91
N ILE A 21 5.39 -8.65 1.81
CA ILE A 21 6.13 -8.00 2.89
C ILE A 21 5.21 -7.77 4.09
N GLY A 22 3.97 -7.36 3.85
CA GLY A 22 2.98 -7.10 4.89
C GLY A 22 2.65 -8.33 5.71
N VAL A 23 2.44 -9.48 5.07
CA VAL A 23 2.18 -10.76 5.78
C VAL A 23 3.40 -11.16 6.61
N LEU A 24 4.60 -11.09 6.04
CA LEU A 24 5.83 -11.45 6.76
C LEU A 24 6.11 -10.51 7.93
N LEU A 25 5.89 -9.21 7.74
CA LEU A 25 6.08 -8.21 8.80
C LEU A 25 5.04 -8.40 9.92
N ALA A 26 3.78 -8.61 9.57
CA ALA A 26 2.73 -8.88 10.54
C ALA A 26 3.03 -10.12 11.38
N LYS A 27 3.48 -11.20 10.72
CA LYS A 27 3.91 -12.42 11.42
C LYS A 27 5.10 -12.16 12.36
N ARG A 28 6.07 -11.35 11.93
CA ARG A 28 7.25 -11.00 12.72
C ARG A 28 6.89 -10.19 13.98
N LEU A 29 5.94 -9.26 13.86
CA LEU A 29 5.52 -8.37 14.94
C LEU A 29 4.37 -8.93 15.79
N GLY A 30 3.79 -10.07 15.43
CA GLY A 30 2.58 -10.58 16.09
C GLY A 30 1.34 -9.72 15.82
N TYR A 31 1.29 -9.07 14.66
CA TYR A 31 0.21 -8.18 14.22
C TYR A 31 -0.78 -8.90 13.31
N SER A 32 -1.95 -8.31 13.14
CA SER A 32 -2.88 -8.71 12.07
C SER A 32 -2.39 -8.19 10.73
N PHE A 33 -2.76 -8.89 9.65
CA PHE A 33 -2.54 -8.39 8.28
C PHE A 33 -3.87 -8.02 7.64
N VAL A 34 -3.95 -6.84 7.05
CA VAL A 34 -5.16 -6.32 6.40
C VAL A 34 -4.85 -5.98 4.95
N ASP A 35 -5.32 -6.81 4.04
CA ASP A 35 -5.36 -6.51 2.60
C ASP A 35 -6.63 -5.73 2.30
N VAL A 36 -6.48 -4.44 1.97
CA VAL A 36 -7.65 -3.57 1.77
C VAL A 36 -8.43 -3.93 0.50
N ASP A 37 -7.79 -4.53 -0.51
CA ASP A 37 -8.50 -5.02 -1.69
C ASP A 37 -9.52 -6.11 -1.31
N ILE A 38 -9.16 -6.97 -0.35
CA ILE A 38 -10.09 -7.98 0.18
C ILE A 38 -11.22 -7.29 0.97
N VAL A 39 -10.92 -6.30 1.79
CA VAL A 39 -11.93 -5.53 2.53
C VAL A 39 -12.92 -4.86 1.58
N ILE A 40 -12.43 -4.27 0.48
CA ILE A 40 -13.28 -3.68 -0.57
C ILE A 40 -14.21 -4.74 -1.16
N GLN A 41 -13.67 -5.89 -1.54
CA GLN A 41 -14.47 -6.98 -2.12
C GLN A 41 -15.54 -7.52 -1.16
N GLU A 42 -15.20 -7.65 0.11
CA GLU A 42 -16.14 -8.08 1.15
C GLU A 42 -17.28 -7.07 1.35
N GLN A 43 -16.95 -5.77 1.46
CA GLN A 43 -17.95 -4.73 1.69
C GLN A 43 -18.85 -4.48 0.49
N GLU A 44 -18.29 -4.51 -0.72
CA GLU A 44 -19.05 -4.29 -1.96
C GLU A 44 -19.74 -5.57 -2.46
N GLY A 45 -19.37 -6.74 -1.94
CA GLY A 45 -19.93 -8.04 -2.40
C GLY A 45 -19.54 -8.39 -3.83
N LYS A 46 -18.44 -7.86 -4.35
CA LYS A 46 -17.99 -7.97 -5.75
C LYS A 46 -16.48 -8.00 -5.84
N LEU A 47 -15.96 -8.61 -6.90
CA LEU A 47 -14.54 -8.53 -7.21
C LEU A 47 -14.15 -7.11 -7.66
N LEU A 48 -12.90 -6.70 -7.45
CA LEU A 48 -12.42 -5.37 -7.86
C LEU A 48 -12.70 -5.08 -9.33
N LYS A 49 -12.45 -6.05 -10.21
CA LYS A 49 -12.71 -5.92 -11.64
C LYS A 49 -14.17 -5.64 -11.97
N GLU A 50 -15.10 -6.17 -11.18
CA GLU A 50 -16.54 -5.95 -11.36
C GLU A 50 -16.94 -4.54 -10.91
N ILE A 51 -16.36 -4.07 -9.81
CA ILE A 51 -16.55 -2.70 -9.31
C ILE A 51 -16.05 -1.69 -10.35
N ILE A 52 -14.85 -1.91 -10.90
CA ILE A 52 -14.26 -1.05 -11.93
C ILE A 52 -15.11 -1.08 -13.20
N ALA A 53 -15.57 -2.26 -13.63
CA ALA A 53 -16.42 -2.39 -14.82
C ALA A 53 -17.76 -1.66 -14.67
N GLU A 54 -18.35 -1.66 -13.49
CA GLU A 54 -19.64 -1.00 -13.22
C GLU A 54 -19.54 0.50 -12.97
N ARG A 55 -18.51 0.94 -12.23
CA ARG A 55 -18.40 2.32 -11.74
C ARG A 55 -17.30 3.14 -12.43
N GLY A 56 -16.50 2.50 -13.29
CA GLY A 56 -15.33 3.11 -13.89
C GLY A 56 -14.19 3.33 -12.88
N ASP A 57 -13.09 3.90 -13.36
CA ASP A 57 -11.90 4.14 -12.54
C ASP A 57 -12.19 5.15 -11.43
N ASP A 58 -12.85 6.25 -11.74
CA ASP A 58 -13.20 7.29 -10.75
C ASP A 58 -14.13 6.74 -9.66
N GLY A 59 -15.13 5.95 -10.04
CA GLY A 59 -16.02 5.31 -9.08
C GLY A 59 -15.31 4.29 -8.18
N PHE A 60 -14.35 3.56 -8.71
CA PHE A 60 -13.49 2.68 -7.91
C PHE A 60 -12.64 3.47 -6.92
N LEU A 61 -12.03 4.57 -7.35
CA LEU A 61 -11.23 5.44 -6.47
C LEU A 61 -12.08 6.03 -5.33
N GLU A 62 -13.33 6.37 -5.58
CA GLU A 62 -14.27 6.82 -4.52
C GLU A 62 -14.54 5.71 -3.48
N VAL A 63 -14.75 4.48 -3.93
CA VAL A 63 -14.93 3.32 -3.05
C VAL A 63 -13.68 3.06 -2.22
N GLU A 64 -12.52 3.06 -2.87
CA GLU A 64 -11.22 2.87 -2.20
C GLU A 64 -10.97 3.96 -1.15
N ASN A 65 -11.23 5.23 -1.49
CA ASN A 65 -11.08 6.34 -0.55
C ASN A 65 -12.01 6.18 0.67
N ARG A 66 -13.28 5.84 0.44
CA ARG A 66 -14.25 5.65 1.52
C ARG A 66 -13.84 4.52 2.45
N ILE A 67 -13.50 3.37 1.92
CA ILE A 67 -13.18 2.18 2.72
C ILE A 67 -11.90 2.39 3.53
N ASN A 68 -10.85 2.98 2.93
CA ASN A 68 -9.63 3.29 3.67
C ASN A 68 -9.86 4.37 4.73
N ARG A 69 -10.67 5.39 4.46
CA ARG A 69 -11.03 6.43 5.43
C ARG A 69 -11.77 5.89 6.64
N GLU A 70 -12.60 4.87 6.45
CA GLU A 70 -13.43 4.27 7.49
C GLU A 70 -12.77 3.08 8.19
N LEU A 71 -11.57 2.69 7.77
CA LEU A 71 -10.86 1.53 8.30
C LEU A 71 -10.53 1.73 9.79
N THR A 72 -10.99 0.80 10.62
CA THR A 72 -10.75 0.82 12.07
C THR A 72 -10.05 -0.47 12.47
N VAL A 73 -8.77 -0.36 12.76
CA VAL A 73 -7.90 -1.49 13.12
C VAL A 73 -6.86 -1.06 14.14
N CYS A 74 -6.30 -2.01 14.86
CA CYS A 74 -5.18 -1.81 15.78
C CYS A 74 -4.18 -2.95 15.63
N LYS A 75 -2.92 -2.68 15.92
CA LYS A 75 -1.81 -3.64 15.79
C LYS A 75 -1.88 -4.44 14.48
N SER A 76 -1.97 -3.70 13.39
CA SER A 76 -2.17 -4.27 12.05
C SER A 76 -1.14 -3.74 11.06
N VAL A 77 -0.71 -4.60 10.14
CA VAL A 77 -0.03 -4.19 8.92
C VAL A 77 -1.08 -4.07 7.82
N ILE A 78 -1.26 -2.88 7.28
CA ILE A 78 -2.28 -2.52 6.31
C ILE A 78 -1.62 -2.43 4.92
N ALA A 79 -2.15 -3.15 3.95
CA ALA A 79 -1.71 -3.10 2.56
C ALA A 79 -2.86 -2.62 1.66
N PRO A 80 -2.98 -1.31 1.43
CA PRO A 80 -3.94 -0.77 0.48
C PRO A 80 -3.45 -0.95 -0.97
N GLY A 81 -4.34 -0.77 -1.93
CA GLY A 81 -3.96 -0.73 -3.34
C GLY A 81 -3.00 0.42 -3.67
N GLY A 82 -2.28 0.30 -4.79
CA GLY A 82 -1.32 1.33 -5.20
C GLY A 82 -1.94 2.69 -5.50
N SER A 83 -3.24 2.74 -5.79
CA SER A 83 -4.01 3.95 -6.07
C SER A 83 -4.55 4.68 -4.83
N VAL A 84 -4.35 4.15 -3.63
CA VAL A 84 -4.83 4.77 -2.37
C VAL A 84 -4.39 6.23 -2.21
N ILE A 85 -3.25 6.57 -2.76
CA ILE A 85 -2.64 7.91 -2.71
C ILE A 85 -3.48 9.01 -3.38
N TYR A 86 -4.42 8.64 -4.26
CA TYR A 86 -5.35 9.60 -4.86
C TYR A 86 -6.50 9.97 -3.90
N GLY A 87 -6.75 9.16 -2.88
CA GLY A 87 -7.73 9.43 -1.84
C GLY A 87 -7.13 10.28 -0.72
N LYS A 88 -7.35 11.60 -0.76
CA LYS A 88 -6.82 12.50 0.27
C LYS A 88 -7.28 12.11 1.68
N GLU A 89 -8.58 11.88 1.85
CA GLU A 89 -9.17 11.52 3.15
C GLU A 89 -8.69 10.16 3.64
N ALA A 90 -8.52 9.21 2.72
CA ALA A 90 -7.93 7.90 3.01
C ALA A 90 -6.52 8.05 3.56
N MET A 91 -5.68 8.82 2.87
CA MET A 91 -4.28 9.01 3.30
C MET A 91 -4.16 9.82 4.59
N GLU A 92 -5.00 10.83 4.80
CA GLU A 92 -5.05 11.57 6.06
C GLU A 92 -5.37 10.62 7.22
N HIS A 93 -6.39 9.78 7.06
CA HIS A 93 -6.77 8.79 8.08
C HIS A 93 -5.66 7.75 8.32
N LEU A 94 -5.10 7.17 7.27
CA LEU A 94 -4.01 6.18 7.39
C LEU A 94 -2.78 6.78 8.08
N LYS A 95 -2.43 8.03 7.82
CA LYS A 95 -1.35 8.74 8.52
C LYS A 95 -1.65 8.98 10.00
N GLU A 96 -2.91 9.16 10.35
CA GLU A 96 -3.34 9.35 11.74
C GLU A 96 -3.23 8.06 12.55
N ILE A 97 -3.62 6.92 11.97
CA ILE A 97 -3.68 5.64 12.68
C ILE A 97 -2.45 4.76 12.52
N SER A 98 -1.56 5.05 11.56
CA SER A 98 -0.44 4.17 11.22
C SER A 98 0.83 4.92 10.87
N ILE A 99 1.96 4.20 10.95
CA ILE A 99 3.23 4.62 10.38
C ILE A 99 3.22 4.23 8.91
N VAL A 100 3.34 5.20 8.02
CA VAL A 100 3.29 4.98 6.57
C VAL A 100 4.67 4.68 6.02
N VAL A 101 4.82 3.52 5.42
CA VAL A 101 6.06 3.03 4.80
C VAL A 101 5.90 2.97 3.29
N TYR A 102 6.75 3.68 2.59
CA TYR A 102 6.85 3.58 1.13
C TYR A 102 7.87 2.51 0.74
N LEU A 103 7.41 1.48 0.05
CA LEU A 103 8.24 0.45 -0.57
C LEU A 103 8.62 0.93 -1.98
N LYS A 104 9.81 1.54 -2.09
CA LYS A 104 10.29 2.15 -3.32
C LYS A 104 10.95 1.13 -4.23
N LEU A 105 10.52 1.09 -5.47
CA LEU A 105 11.14 0.34 -6.56
C LEU A 105 11.59 1.30 -7.67
N SER A 106 12.67 0.93 -8.38
CA SER A 106 13.01 1.59 -9.65
C SER A 106 11.95 1.30 -10.71
N TYR A 107 11.84 2.20 -11.70
CA TYR A 107 10.93 1.97 -12.82
C TYR A 107 11.20 0.65 -13.55
N GLU A 108 12.47 0.31 -13.76
CA GLU A 108 12.90 -0.94 -14.40
C GLU A 108 12.39 -2.16 -13.63
N SER A 109 12.50 -2.14 -12.30
CA SER A 109 12.00 -3.22 -11.45
C SER A 109 10.48 -3.33 -11.50
N VAL A 110 9.78 -2.21 -11.51
CA VAL A 110 8.31 -2.19 -11.68
C VAL A 110 7.92 -2.77 -13.03
N LYS A 111 8.58 -2.34 -14.10
CA LYS A 111 8.34 -2.82 -15.47
C LYS A 111 8.58 -4.32 -15.59
N GLU A 112 9.67 -4.82 -15.03
CA GLU A 112 9.99 -6.26 -15.05
C GLU A 112 8.94 -7.08 -14.29
N ARG A 113 8.56 -6.64 -13.09
CA ARG A 113 7.59 -7.37 -12.26
C ARG A 113 6.16 -7.31 -12.81
N LEU A 114 5.78 -6.24 -13.45
CA LEU A 114 4.44 -6.06 -14.02
C LEU A 114 4.27 -6.64 -15.43
N GLY A 115 5.32 -7.00 -16.15
CA GLY A 115 5.42 -7.65 -17.45
C GLY A 115 4.21 -7.58 -18.40
N ASN A 116 3.01 -7.90 -17.91
CA ASN A 116 1.72 -7.78 -18.58
C ASN A 116 0.72 -7.05 -17.68
N LEU A 117 0.72 -5.73 -17.78
CA LEU A 117 -0.15 -4.83 -17.01
C LEU A 117 -1.65 -5.13 -17.16
N VAL A 118 -2.05 -5.53 -18.37
CA VAL A 118 -3.47 -5.80 -18.70
C VAL A 118 -4.04 -6.94 -17.87
N ASP A 119 -3.21 -7.92 -17.49
CA ASP A 119 -3.65 -9.11 -16.77
C ASP A 119 -3.74 -8.88 -15.23
N ARG A 120 -3.27 -7.74 -14.71
CA ARG A 120 -3.16 -7.50 -13.26
C ARG A 120 -4.08 -6.41 -12.70
N GLY A 121 -5.01 -5.89 -13.50
CA GLY A 121 -6.00 -4.91 -13.03
C GLY A 121 -5.40 -3.55 -12.62
N VAL A 122 -4.28 -3.15 -13.23
CA VAL A 122 -3.71 -1.82 -13.01
C VAL A 122 -4.55 -0.79 -13.75
N VAL A 123 -5.06 0.18 -13.01
CA VAL A 123 -5.83 1.28 -13.56
C VAL A 123 -4.88 2.24 -14.29
N LEU A 124 -4.95 2.23 -15.63
CA LEU A 124 -4.28 3.19 -16.50
C LEU A 124 -5.35 4.05 -17.16
N LYS A 125 -5.18 5.37 -17.10
CA LYS A 125 -6.01 6.30 -17.89
C LYS A 125 -5.68 6.12 -19.38
N ASP A 126 -6.66 6.39 -20.24
CA ASP A 126 -6.47 6.31 -21.69
C ASP A 126 -5.23 7.11 -22.16
N GLY A 127 -4.36 6.44 -22.91
CA GLY A 127 -3.11 7.02 -23.41
C GLY A 127 -1.96 7.11 -22.39
N MET A 128 -2.15 6.69 -21.15
CA MET A 128 -1.10 6.68 -20.14
C MET A 128 -0.22 5.43 -20.29
N THR A 129 1.10 5.61 -20.27
CA THR A 129 2.06 4.51 -20.20
C THR A 129 2.35 4.12 -18.73
N LEU A 130 2.98 2.98 -18.53
CA LEU A 130 3.48 2.60 -17.20
C LEU A 130 4.47 3.63 -16.64
N TYR A 131 5.31 4.20 -17.51
CA TYR A 131 6.25 5.24 -17.11
C TYR A 131 5.52 6.50 -16.62
N ASP A 132 4.49 6.93 -17.34
CA ASP A 132 3.67 8.08 -16.94
C ASP A 132 3.00 7.83 -15.59
N LEU A 133 2.49 6.62 -15.36
CA LEU A 133 1.89 6.23 -14.08
C LEU A 133 2.92 6.26 -12.95
N TYR A 134 4.11 5.75 -13.20
CA TYR A 134 5.22 5.75 -12.24
C TYR A 134 5.61 7.18 -11.86
N GLU A 135 5.85 8.04 -12.86
CA GLU A 135 6.21 9.45 -12.65
C GLU A 135 5.11 10.25 -11.92
N GLU A 136 3.84 9.93 -12.18
CA GLU A 136 2.72 10.57 -11.49
C GLU A 136 2.62 10.14 -10.02
N ARG A 137 2.79 8.85 -9.73
CA ARG A 137 2.55 8.29 -8.39
C ARG A 137 3.71 8.46 -7.43
N VAL A 138 4.95 8.39 -7.89
CA VAL A 138 6.13 8.45 -7.00
C VAL A 138 6.14 9.68 -6.10
N PRO A 139 5.88 10.92 -6.58
CA PRO A 139 5.82 12.09 -5.72
C PRO A 139 4.77 11.99 -4.60
N TYR A 140 3.63 11.35 -4.86
CA TYR A 140 2.61 11.10 -3.84
C TYR A 140 3.10 10.14 -2.77
N TYR A 141 3.69 8.99 -3.17
CA TYR A 141 4.25 8.04 -2.20
C TYR A 141 5.30 8.71 -1.32
N GLU A 142 6.21 9.46 -1.90
CA GLU A 142 7.26 10.18 -1.17
C GLU A 142 6.68 11.22 -0.21
N SER A 143 5.61 11.92 -0.59
CA SER A 143 4.98 12.96 0.23
C SER A 143 4.23 12.40 1.44
N TYR A 144 3.64 11.20 1.31
CA TYR A 144 2.87 10.59 2.39
C TYR A 144 3.70 9.73 3.34
N ALA A 145 4.87 9.25 2.91
CA ALA A 145 5.67 8.31 3.68
C ALA A 145 6.31 8.94 4.93
N ASP A 146 6.22 8.25 6.06
CA ASP A 146 7.05 8.50 7.24
C ASP A 146 8.45 7.86 7.05
N ILE A 147 8.49 6.73 6.34
CA ILE A 147 9.70 5.94 6.07
C ILE A 147 9.68 5.50 4.61
N THR A 148 10.83 5.55 3.96
CA THR A 148 11.02 4.97 2.62
C THR A 148 12.07 3.87 2.69
N ILE A 149 11.73 2.69 2.18
CA ILE A 149 12.64 1.56 2.00
C ILE A 149 12.89 1.40 0.50
N ASP A 150 14.12 1.54 0.07
CA ASP A 150 14.54 1.22 -1.28
C ASP A 150 14.75 -0.30 -1.39
N GLU A 151 13.90 -0.95 -2.17
CA GLU A 151 13.92 -2.41 -2.33
C GLU A 151 15.01 -2.90 -3.31
N THR A 152 15.76 -1.99 -3.94
CA THR A 152 16.74 -2.35 -4.97
C THR A 152 17.76 -3.35 -4.43
N GLY A 153 17.81 -4.53 -5.06
CA GLY A 153 18.74 -5.59 -4.68
C GLY A 153 18.43 -6.31 -3.37
N LEU A 154 17.27 -6.05 -2.77
CA LEU A 154 16.84 -6.68 -1.53
C LEU A 154 15.78 -7.76 -1.78
N GLU A 155 15.87 -8.84 -1.02
CA GLU A 155 14.81 -9.83 -0.92
C GLU A 155 13.80 -9.44 0.18
N ALA A 156 12.60 -10.01 0.11
CA ALA A 156 11.52 -9.70 1.05
C ALA A 156 11.94 -9.89 2.52
N GLY A 157 12.70 -10.93 2.82
CA GLY A 157 13.22 -11.19 4.17
C GLY A 157 14.10 -10.06 4.71
N ASN A 158 15.00 -9.53 3.88
CA ASN A 158 15.88 -8.41 4.26
C ASN A 158 15.08 -7.14 4.52
N ILE A 159 14.04 -6.88 3.71
CA ILE A 159 13.15 -5.73 3.88
C ILE A 159 12.39 -5.84 5.22
N VAL A 160 11.87 -7.02 5.52
CA VAL A 160 11.16 -7.29 6.79
C VAL A 160 12.09 -7.11 7.98
N ASP A 161 13.33 -7.58 7.91
CA ASP A 161 14.33 -7.41 8.97
C ASP A 161 14.63 -5.92 9.23
N GLN A 162 14.84 -5.15 8.16
CA GLN A 162 15.06 -3.70 8.27
C GLN A 162 13.84 -2.99 8.87
N LEU A 163 12.63 -3.29 8.37
CA LEU A 163 11.41 -2.67 8.87
C LEU A 163 11.15 -3.01 10.34
N SER A 164 11.34 -4.27 10.73
CA SER A 164 11.16 -4.68 12.13
C SER A 164 12.09 -3.91 13.06
N ALA A 165 13.36 -3.77 12.68
CA ALA A 165 14.35 -3.02 13.45
C ALA A 165 13.98 -1.53 13.56
N ILE A 166 13.54 -0.91 12.47
CA ILE A 166 13.10 0.50 12.45
C ILE A 166 11.85 0.69 13.33
N MET A 167 10.89 -0.22 13.26
CA MET A 167 9.67 -0.14 14.06
C MET A 167 9.96 -0.23 15.56
N GLU A 168 10.84 -1.14 15.93
CA GLU A 168 11.28 -1.27 17.33
C GLU A 168 12.07 -0.04 17.81
N GLU A 169 13.09 0.37 17.06
CA GLU A 169 14.01 1.44 17.48
C GLU A 169 13.36 2.82 17.50
N LYS A 170 12.60 3.17 16.45
CA LYS A 170 12.06 4.51 16.28
C LYS A 170 10.66 4.71 16.85
N PHE A 171 9.85 3.66 16.84
CA PHE A 171 8.43 3.75 17.20
C PHE A 171 8.06 2.92 18.42
N GLY A 172 8.98 2.10 18.92
CA GLY A 172 8.74 1.23 20.07
C GLY A 172 7.67 0.14 19.82
N LEU A 173 7.45 -0.20 18.56
CA LEU A 173 6.53 -1.26 18.16
C LEU A 173 7.25 -2.62 18.26
N THR A 174 7.03 -3.30 19.39
CA THR A 174 7.56 -4.64 19.66
C THR A 174 6.45 -5.67 19.72
N THR A 175 6.84 -6.95 19.58
CA THR A 175 5.98 -8.12 19.87
C THR A 175 5.42 -8.11 21.28
#